data_136c5eecfd0e6b6cf008846993e18c41
#
_entry.id   136c5eecfd0e6b6cf008846993e18c41
#
_cell.length_a   1.000
_cell.length_b   1.000
_cell.length_c   1.000
_cell.angle_alpha   90.00
_cell.angle_beta   90.00
_cell.angle_gamma   90.00
#
_symmetry.space_group_name_H-M   'P 1'
#
loop_
_entity.id
_entity.type
_entity.pdbx_description
1 polymer ?
#
loop_
_entity_poly.entity_id
_entity_poly.type
_entity_poly.pdbx_seq_one_letter_code
_entity_poly.pdbx_strand_id
1 'polypeptide(L)'
;SKIEIEGQVRIVTVPGYDVCACCAPHVKRTGEIGMLKVMNYQNYKGGVRISILCGFRALEAFRQKCDIISELMGIFTTNQEAIVDNVTKLKAVNQSLKSELGTAKSALLDYKVAELPADTDNAVLFEDGVDTNTARNCVNGLVEKYSGFSAFFTGNDEAGYSFIIGSKNADCNTVAAALRNKLGARGGGKPVMVQGSVKAEKSE
;
A
#
# COMPACT_ATOMS: atom_id res chain seq x y z
N SER A 1 -24.16 11.59 -38.30
CA SER A 1 -24.18 12.84 -39.08
C SER A 1 -22.98 12.81 -39.99
N LYS A 2 -23.21 12.92 -41.29
CA LYS A 2 -22.15 13.13 -42.28
C LYS A 2 -21.62 14.55 -42.08
N ILE A 3 -20.38 14.69 -41.69
CA ILE A 3 -19.71 15.99 -41.67
C ILE A 3 -19.35 16.30 -43.12
N GLU A 4 -19.97 17.29 -43.72
CA GLU A 4 -19.58 17.85 -45.01
C GLU A 4 -18.32 18.69 -44.75
N ILE A 5 -17.17 18.24 -45.28
CA ILE A 5 -15.90 18.95 -45.20
C ILE A 5 -15.78 19.83 -46.45
N GLU A 6 -15.89 21.14 -46.27
CA GLU A 6 -15.58 22.10 -47.32
C GLU A 6 -14.04 22.25 -47.44
N GLY A 7 -13.51 22.02 -48.65
CA GLY A 7 -12.07 22.18 -48.94
C GLY A 7 -11.40 20.95 -49.54
N GLN A 8 -10.06 21.03 -49.72
CA GLN A 8 -9.28 19.93 -50.26
C GLN A 8 -9.07 18.85 -49.20
N VAL A 9 -9.54 17.64 -49.45
CA VAL A 9 -9.33 16.45 -48.58
C VAL A 9 -8.16 15.64 -49.12
N ARG A 10 -7.14 15.43 -48.26
CA ARG A 10 -6.02 14.55 -48.59
C ARG A 10 -6.43 13.09 -48.34
N ILE A 11 -6.43 12.30 -49.40
CA ILE A 11 -6.65 10.85 -49.34
C ILE A 11 -5.28 10.16 -49.37
N VAL A 12 -5.06 9.28 -48.41
CA VAL A 12 -3.88 8.42 -48.34
C VAL A 12 -4.31 7.01 -48.68
N THR A 13 -3.66 6.42 -49.68
CA THR A 13 -3.92 5.07 -50.15
C THR A 13 -2.72 4.18 -49.89
N VAL A 14 -2.96 3.05 -49.17
CA VAL A 14 -2.03 1.93 -49.09
C VAL A 14 -2.56 0.81 -49.97
N PRO A 15 -1.99 0.58 -51.18
CA PRO A 15 -2.58 -0.34 -52.14
C PRO A 15 -2.82 -1.73 -51.56
N GLY A 16 -4.05 -2.22 -51.69
CA GLY A 16 -4.44 -3.54 -51.21
C GLY A 16 -4.73 -3.61 -49.69
N TYR A 17 -4.57 -2.51 -48.94
CA TYR A 17 -4.73 -2.52 -47.48
C TYR A 17 -5.73 -1.48 -46.95
N ASP A 18 -5.51 -0.19 -47.30
CA ASP A 18 -6.34 0.85 -46.70
C ASP A 18 -6.43 2.10 -47.59
N VAL A 19 -7.57 2.82 -47.48
CA VAL A 19 -7.81 4.11 -48.10
C VAL A 19 -8.51 5.00 -47.08
N CYS A 20 -7.84 6.04 -46.63
CA CYS A 20 -8.40 6.93 -45.64
C CYS A 20 -8.07 8.40 -45.86
N ALA A 21 -8.92 9.29 -45.36
CA ALA A 21 -8.64 10.71 -45.27
C ALA A 21 -7.73 10.98 -44.09
N CYS A 22 -6.53 11.51 -44.30
CA CYS A 22 -5.61 11.80 -43.22
C CYS A 22 -4.74 13.02 -43.50
N CYS A 23 -4.70 13.97 -42.57
CA CYS A 23 -3.89 15.19 -42.66
C CYS A 23 -2.51 15.03 -42.00
N ALA A 24 -2.25 13.93 -41.27
CA ALA A 24 -0.99 13.70 -40.60
C ALA A 24 0.16 13.40 -41.58
N PRO A 25 1.43 13.62 -41.21
CA PRO A 25 2.57 13.19 -42.01
C PRO A 25 2.60 11.67 -42.18
N HIS A 26 2.97 11.23 -43.36
CA HIS A 26 3.15 9.82 -43.71
C HIS A 26 4.51 9.57 -44.28
N VAL A 27 5.11 8.44 -43.94
CA VAL A 27 6.32 7.92 -44.61
C VAL A 27 5.95 7.40 -45.98
N LYS A 28 6.93 7.39 -46.93
CA LYS A 28 6.71 6.90 -48.27
C LYS A 28 6.77 5.38 -48.38
N ARG A 29 7.50 4.72 -47.48
CA ARG A 29 7.68 3.27 -47.43
C ARG A 29 7.60 2.78 -46.02
N THR A 30 7.07 1.58 -45.81
CA THR A 30 6.94 0.95 -44.48
C THR A 30 8.28 0.75 -43.78
N GLY A 31 9.39 0.53 -44.55
CA GLY A 31 10.73 0.41 -43.98
C GLY A 31 11.26 1.70 -43.32
N GLU A 32 10.70 2.87 -43.66
CA GLU A 32 11.06 4.15 -43.03
C GLU A 32 10.48 4.30 -41.61
N ILE A 33 9.51 3.43 -41.22
CA ILE A 33 8.94 3.40 -39.84
C ILE A 33 10.01 2.93 -38.87
N GLY A 34 10.92 2.06 -39.28
CA GLY A 34 11.93 1.45 -38.42
C GLY A 34 11.32 0.46 -37.44
N MET A 35 11.81 0.46 -36.17
CA MET A 35 11.34 -0.42 -35.13
C MET A 35 9.89 -0.08 -34.78
N LEU A 36 9.04 -1.11 -34.65
CA LEU A 36 7.69 -1.00 -34.10
C LEU A 36 7.58 -1.87 -32.85
N LYS A 37 7.08 -1.31 -31.76
CA LYS A 37 6.85 -2.03 -30.49
C LYS A 37 5.44 -1.83 -29.99
N VAL A 38 4.70 -2.92 -29.81
CA VAL A 38 3.45 -2.89 -29.05
C VAL A 38 3.78 -2.74 -27.56
N MET A 39 3.28 -1.66 -26.95
CA MET A 39 3.51 -1.36 -25.53
C MET A 39 2.47 -2.03 -24.63
N ASN A 40 1.21 -1.87 -24.98
CA ASN A 40 0.09 -2.52 -24.29
C ASN A 40 -1.12 -2.64 -25.22
N TYR A 41 -2.10 -3.39 -24.77
CA TYR A 41 -3.44 -3.44 -25.35
C TYR A 41 -4.50 -3.49 -24.25
N GLN A 42 -5.69 -3.00 -24.56
CA GLN A 42 -6.83 -3.02 -23.66
C GLN A 42 -8.14 -3.19 -24.44
N ASN A 43 -9.13 -3.83 -23.85
CA ASN A 43 -10.45 -3.93 -24.43
C ASN A 43 -11.12 -2.54 -24.48
N TYR A 44 -11.73 -2.18 -25.60
CA TYR A 44 -12.32 -0.88 -25.82
C TYR A 44 -13.50 -0.94 -26.78
N LYS A 45 -14.69 -0.63 -26.32
CA LYS A 45 -15.92 -0.45 -27.13
C LYS A 45 -16.16 -1.54 -28.19
N GLY A 46 -16.08 -2.81 -27.79
CA GLY A 46 -16.29 -3.97 -28.69
C GLY A 46 -15.09 -4.30 -29.58
N GLY A 47 -13.94 -3.69 -29.36
CA GLY A 47 -12.67 -3.97 -30.01
C GLY A 47 -11.49 -3.90 -29.05
N VAL A 48 -10.31 -3.70 -29.61
CA VAL A 48 -9.06 -3.60 -28.83
C VAL A 48 -8.36 -2.28 -29.18
N ARG A 49 -7.94 -1.54 -28.15
CA ARG A 49 -7.05 -0.40 -28.29
C ARG A 49 -5.61 -0.86 -28.07
N ILE A 50 -4.76 -0.69 -29.06
CA ILE A 50 -3.35 -1.05 -29.02
C ILE A 50 -2.51 0.23 -28.95
N SER A 51 -1.63 0.32 -27.96
CA SER A 51 -0.63 1.40 -27.86
C SER A 51 0.68 0.93 -28.47
N ILE A 52 1.18 1.67 -29.44
CA ILE A 52 2.43 1.34 -30.15
C ILE A 52 3.42 2.50 -30.07
N LEU A 53 4.71 2.17 -30.12
CA LEU A 53 5.80 3.11 -30.40
C LEU A 53 6.50 2.69 -31.68
N CYS A 54 6.94 3.70 -32.46
CA CYS A 54 7.64 3.48 -33.74
C CYS A 54 8.93 4.28 -33.76
N GLY A 55 9.91 3.80 -34.56
CA GLY A 55 11.16 4.46 -34.83
C GLY A 55 11.99 4.73 -33.57
N PHE A 56 12.57 5.91 -33.48
CA PHE A 56 13.41 6.31 -32.34
C PHE A 56 12.71 6.27 -31.00
N ARG A 57 11.40 6.49 -30.95
CA ARG A 57 10.63 6.37 -29.68
C ARG A 57 10.61 4.92 -29.16
N ALA A 58 10.53 3.95 -30.08
CA ALA A 58 10.59 2.54 -29.70
C ALA A 58 12.00 2.14 -29.24
N LEU A 59 13.04 2.65 -29.92
CA LEU A 59 14.44 2.44 -29.53
C LEU A 59 14.74 3.05 -28.15
N GLU A 60 14.29 4.27 -27.91
CA GLU A 60 14.48 4.95 -26.63
C GLU A 60 13.80 4.21 -25.48
N ALA A 61 12.55 3.78 -25.68
CA ALA A 61 11.84 2.97 -24.70
C ALA A 61 12.53 1.62 -24.43
N PHE A 62 13.21 1.05 -25.42
CA PHE A 62 14.02 -0.15 -25.23
C PHE A 62 15.28 0.14 -24.43
N ARG A 63 16.01 1.23 -24.74
CA ARG A 63 17.19 1.65 -23.97
C ARG A 63 16.88 1.85 -22.50
N GLN A 64 15.82 2.61 -22.18
CA GLN A 64 15.39 2.84 -20.80
C GLN A 64 15.11 1.52 -20.05
N LYS A 65 14.53 0.53 -20.71
CA LYS A 65 14.33 -0.79 -20.11
C LYS A 65 15.64 -1.53 -19.88
N CYS A 66 16.59 -1.44 -20.80
CA CYS A 66 17.91 -2.03 -20.63
C CYS A 66 18.65 -1.38 -19.44
N ASP A 67 18.57 -0.05 -19.32
CA ASP A 67 19.20 0.67 -18.21
C ASP A 67 18.63 0.25 -16.86
N ILE A 68 17.29 0.16 -16.73
CA ILE A 68 16.62 -0.35 -15.52
C ILE A 68 17.05 -1.79 -15.19
N ILE A 69 17.13 -2.66 -16.19
CA ILE A 69 17.59 -4.03 -16.00
C ILE A 69 19.05 -4.06 -15.52
N SER A 70 19.91 -3.23 -16.12
CA SER A 70 21.33 -3.12 -15.75
C SER A 70 21.49 -2.64 -14.31
N GLU A 71 20.68 -1.66 -13.88
CA GLU A 71 20.66 -1.18 -12.50
C GLU A 71 20.23 -2.30 -11.53
N LEU A 72 19.15 -3.03 -11.85
CA LEU A 72 18.71 -4.17 -11.05
C LEU A 72 19.76 -5.28 -10.96
N MET A 73 20.47 -5.57 -12.05
CA MET A 73 21.59 -6.51 -12.06
C MET A 73 22.69 -6.07 -11.09
N GLY A 74 22.99 -4.77 -11.05
CA GLY A 74 23.95 -4.19 -10.10
C GLY A 74 23.48 -4.34 -8.65
N ILE A 75 22.23 -3.98 -8.34
CA ILE A 75 21.65 -4.07 -6.99
C ILE A 75 21.67 -5.52 -6.48
N PHE A 76 21.29 -6.49 -7.30
CA PHE A 76 21.21 -7.90 -6.90
C PHE A 76 22.52 -8.67 -7.15
N THR A 77 23.53 -8.05 -7.73
CA THR A 77 24.78 -8.72 -8.14
C THR A 77 24.49 -10.02 -8.93
N THR A 78 23.70 -9.90 -9.99
CA THR A 78 23.15 -11.05 -10.72
C THR A 78 23.13 -10.80 -12.23
N ASN A 79 22.72 -11.81 -13.00
CA ASN A 79 22.43 -11.69 -14.42
C ASN A 79 20.94 -11.41 -14.68
N GLN A 80 20.61 -11.07 -15.93
CA GLN A 80 19.25 -10.69 -16.32
C GLN A 80 18.22 -11.80 -16.07
N GLU A 81 18.59 -13.06 -16.32
CA GLU A 81 17.69 -14.21 -16.21
C GLU A 81 17.28 -14.47 -14.75
N ALA A 82 18.15 -14.17 -13.80
CA ALA A 82 17.93 -14.42 -12.39
C ALA A 82 17.28 -13.24 -11.63
N ILE A 83 17.06 -12.08 -12.26
CA ILE A 83 16.46 -10.90 -11.60
C ILE A 83 15.10 -11.24 -10.98
N VAL A 84 14.20 -11.87 -11.74
CA VAL A 84 12.84 -12.20 -11.28
C VAL A 84 12.89 -13.12 -10.08
N ASP A 85 13.76 -14.12 -10.10
CA ASP A 85 13.94 -15.06 -8.99
C ASP A 85 14.48 -14.36 -7.74
N ASN A 86 15.43 -13.44 -7.90
CA ASN A 86 15.98 -12.67 -6.78
C ASN A 86 14.93 -11.73 -6.17
N VAL A 87 14.13 -11.04 -6.97
CA VAL A 87 13.01 -10.22 -6.48
C VAL A 87 11.97 -11.08 -5.75
N THR A 88 11.65 -12.25 -6.28
CA THR A 88 10.71 -13.19 -5.67
C THR A 88 11.22 -13.71 -4.33
N LYS A 89 12.51 -14.07 -4.25
CA LYS A 89 13.18 -14.47 -3.00
C LYS A 89 13.18 -13.34 -1.98
N LEU A 90 13.53 -12.12 -2.40
CA LEU A 90 13.52 -10.95 -1.51
C LEU A 90 12.13 -10.71 -0.92
N LYS A 91 11.08 -10.81 -1.74
CA LYS A 91 9.70 -10.69 -1.29
C LYS A 91 9.33 -11.76 -0.28
N ALA A 92 9.71 -13.03 -0.52
CA ALA A 92 9.45 -14.14 0.38
C ALA A 92 10.19 -13.98 1.72
N VAL A 93 11.48 -13.62 1.68
CA VAL A 93 12.28 -13.36 2.89
C VAL A 93 11.70 -12.21 3.70
N ASN A 94 11.31 -11.11 3.04
CA ASN A 94 10.69 -9.97 3.73
C ASN A 94 9.37 -10.37 4.42
N GLN A 95 8.58 -11.24 3.79
CA GLN A 95 7.34 -11.75 4.38
C GLN A 95 7.58 -12.68 5.57
N SER A 96 8.60 -13.56 5.50
CA SER A 96 9.02 -14.40 6.63
C SER A 96 9.49 -13.56 7.80
N LEU A 97 10.39 -12.60 7.56
CA LEU A 97 10.91 -11.72 8.60
C LEU A 97 9.80 -10.90 9.28
N LYS A 98 8.80 -10.43 8.53
CA LYS A 98 7.63 -9.75 9.12
C LYS A 98 6.81 -10.69 10.01
N SER A 99 6.64 -11.93 9.60
CA SER A 99 5.93 -12.94 10.39
C SER A 99 6.70 -13.29 11.68
N GLU A 100 8.01 -13.52 11.57
CA GLU A 100 8.89 -13.81 12.71
C GLU A 100 8.90 -12.65 13.70
N LEU A 101 9.03 -11.41 13.21
CA LEU A 101 8.95 -10.21 14.05
C LEU A 101 7.58 -10.10 14.76
N GLY A 102 6.48 -10.40 14.06
CA GLY A 102 5.14 -10.43 14.64
C GLY A 102 5.04 -11.46 15.78
N THR A 103 5.56 -12.66 15.55
CA THR A 103 5.60 -13.73 16.58
C THR A 103 6.44 -13.33 17.79
N ALA A 104 7.63 -12.77 17.56
CA ALA A 104 8.51 -12.32 18.64
C ALA A 104 7.87 -11.18 19.47
N LYS A 105 7.21 -10.22 18.78
CA LYS A 105 6.47 -9.14 19.47
C LYS A 105 5.30 -9.69 20.29
N SER A 106 4.54 -10.65 19.76
CA SER A 106 3.44 -11.27 20.50
C SER A 106 3.95 -11.99 21.76
N ALA A 107 5.02 -12.77 21.66
CA ALA A 107 5.64 -13.42 22.80
C ALA A 107 6.13 -12.42 23.87
N LEU A 108 6.73 -11.31 23.43
CA LEU A 108 7.14 -10.23 24.35
C LEU A 108 5.95 -9.62 25.07
N LEU A 109 4.83 -9.40 24.36
CA LEU A 109 3.59 -8.87 24.96
C LEU A 109 3.01 -9.84 25.97
N ASP A 110 3.04 -11.15 25.72
CA ASP A 110 2.57 -12.16 26.67
C ASP A 110 3.36 -12.11 27.98
N TYR A 111 4.67 -11.93 27.92
CA TYR A 111 5.50 -11.72 29.13
C TYR A 111 5.12 -10.43 29.87
N LYS A 112 4.96 -9.31 29.17
CA LYS A 112 4.57 -8.03 29.78
C LYS A 112 3.17 -8.11 30.40
N VAL A 113 2.23 -8.82 29.77
CA VAL A 113 0.89 -9.08 30.33
C VAL A 113 0.97 -9.94 31.59
N ALA A 114 1.91 -10.90 31.65
CA ALA A 114 2.11 -11.73 32.84
C ALA A 114 2.69 -10.96 34.01
N GLU A 115 3.49 -9.91 33.76
CA GLU A 115 4.07 -9.03 34.79
C GLU A 115 3.09 -7.97 35.33
N LEU A 116 1.93 -7.78 34.70
CA LEU A 116 0.94 -6.81 35.19
C LEU A 116 0.37 -7.26 36.56
N PRO A 117 0.19 -6.31 37.48
CA PRO A 117 -0.40 -6.59 38.82
C PRO A 117 -1.77 -7.26 38.71
N ALA A 118 -1.94 -8.37 39.42
CA ALA A 118 -3.20 -9.11 39.41
C ALA A 118 -4.25 -8.54 40.42
N ASP A 119 -3.82 -7.65 41.28
CA ASP A 119 -4.61 -7.02 42.36
C ASP A 119 -5.26 -5.69 41.97
N THR A 120 -5.20 -5.33 40.71
CA THR A 120 -5.79 -4.10 40.17
C THR A 120 -6.97 -4.40 39.25
N ASP A 121 -7.96 -3.50 39.24
CA ASP A 121 -9.10 -3.61 38.34
C ASP A 121 -8.79 -3.23 36.92
N ASN A 122 -7.77 -2.37 36.70
CA ASN A 122 -7.41 -1.84 35.41
C ASN A 122 -6.03 -2.32 34.94
N ALA A 123 -5.87 -2.50 33.64
CA ALA A 123 -4.61 -2.85 33.00
C ALA A 123 -4.26 -1.85 31.90
N VAL A 124 -3.02 -1.36 31.90
CA VAL A 124 -2.52 -0.43 30.85
C VAL A 124 -1.17 -0.89 30.36
N LEU A 125 -1.03 -1.00 29.03
CA LEU A 125 0.23 -1.32 28.36
C LEU A 125 0.58 -0.23 27.36
N PHE A 126 1.87 0.09 27.33
CA PHE A 126 2.48 0.96 26.33
C PHE A 126 3.56 0.19 25.59
N GLU A 127 3.46 0.13 24.25
CA GLU A 127 4.46 -0.53 23.41
C GLU A 127 4.54 0.12 22.03
N ASP A 128 5.73 0.38 21.53
CA ASP A 128 5.91 0.95 20.21
C ASP A 128 5.97 -0.13 19.11
N GLY A 129 5.53 0.26 17.91
CA GLY A 129 5.61 -0.57 16.71
C GLY A 129 4.77 -1.85 16.74
N VAL A 130 3.70 -1.89 17.55
CA VAL A 130 2.70 -2.97 17.55
C VAL A 130 1.57 -2.59 16.61
N ASP A 131 1.18 -3.51 15.73
CA ASP A 131 0.06 -3.30 14.82
C ASP A 131 -1.30 -3.36 15.56
N THR A 132 -2.31 -2.72 14.96
CA THR A 132 -3.64 -2.57 15.54
C THR A 132 -4.31 -3.92 15.88
N ASN A 133 -4.08 -4.98 15.08
CA ASN A 133 -4.70 -6.28 15.33
C ASN A 133 -4.06 -6.95 16.54
N THR A 134 -2.74 -6.92 16.65
CA THR A 134 -2.01 -7.44 17.80
C THR A 134 -2.39 -6.69 19.09
N ALA A 135 -2.44 -5.35 19.05
CA ALA A 135 -2.89 -4.53 20.17
C ALA A 135 -4.33 -4.87 20.60
N ARG A 136 -5.24 -5.06 19.64
CA ARG A 136 -6.63 -5.45 19.89
C ARG A 136 -6.74 -6.83 20.55
N ASN A 137 -5.98 -7.81 20.06
CA ASN A 137 -5.96 -9.15 20.64
C ASN A 137 -5.42 -9.13 22.07
N CYS A 138 -4.41 -8.31 22.34
CA CYS A 138 -3.90 -8.08 23.68
C CYS A 138 -4.98 -7.51 24.61
N VAL A 139 -5.68 -6.44 24.18
CA VAL A 139 -6.79 -5.85 24.96
C VAL A 139 -7.90 -6.86 25.21
N ASN A 140 -8.28 -7.67 24.22
CA ASN A 140 -9.27 -8.73 24.40
C ASN A 140 -8.85 -9.73 25.50
N GLY A 141 -7.57 -10.13 25.50
CA GLY A 141 -7.04 -11.01 26.55
C GLY A 141 -7.01 -10.36 27.93
N LEU A 142 -6.70 -9.07 28.02
CA LEU A 142 -6.72 -8.31 29.27
C LEU A 142 -8.14 -8.14 29.80
N VAL A 143 -9.14 -7.84 28.97
CA VAL A 143 -10.54 -7.70 29.34
C VAL A 143 -11.12 -8.99 29.96
N GLU A 144 -10.55 -10.16 29.66
CA GLU A 144 -10.94 -11.42 30.32
C GLU A 144 -10.36 -11.55 31.73
N LYS A 145 -9.23 -10.89 32.02
CA LYS A 145 -8.51 -10.99 33.30
C LYS A 145 -8.86 -9.85 34.27
N TYR A 146 -9.15 -8.65 33.76
CA TYR A 146 -9.36 -7.44 34.58
C TYR A 146 -10.81 -6.99 34.54
N SER A 147 -11.33 -6.59 35.68
CA SER A 147 -12.76 -6.21 35.87
C SER A 147 -13.07 -4.78 35.38
N GLY A 148 -12.07 -3.92 35.34
CA GLY A 148 -12.18 -2.50 34.94
C GLY A 148 -11.84 -2.26 33.48
N PHE A 149 -11.04 -1.24 33.21
CA PHE A 149 -10.58 -0.89 31.88
C PHE A 149 -9.26 -1.57 31.55
N SER A 150 -9.19 -2.12 30.36
CA SER A 150 -7.96 -2.64 29.76
C SER A 150 -7.56 -1.80 28.58
N ALA A 151 -6.39 -1.17 28.62
CA ALA A 151 -5.92 -0.24 27.60
C ALA A 151 -4.57 -0.65 27.03
N PHE A 152 -4.43 -0.47 25.73
CA PHE A 152 -3.17 -0.61 25.02
C PHE A 152 -2.88 0.65 24.23
N PHE A 153 -1.69 1.22 24.43
CA PHE A 153 -1.20 2.37 23.71
C PHE A 153 0.00 1.96 22.86
N THR A 154 -0.05 2.23 21.55
CA THR A 154 1.06 1.98 20.62
C THR A 154 1.55 3.28 20.02
N GLY A 155 2.86 3.52 20.09
CA GLY A 155 3.52 4.74 19.65
C GLY A 155 4.58 5.21 20.64
N ASN A 156 4.98 6.46 20.50
CA ASN A 156 5.97 7.10 21.36
C ASN A 156 5.62 8.58 21.60
N ASP A 157 6.35 9.22 22.50
CA ASP A 157 6.08 10.61 22.92
C ASP A 157 6.25 11.62 21.79
N GLU A 158 7.09 11.35 20.77
CA GLU A 158 7.31 12.24 19.63
C GLU A 158 6.16 12.19 18.62
N ALA A 159 5.75 10.97 18.26
CA ALA A 159 4.72 10.74 17.25
C ALA A 159 3.29 10.76 17.82
N GLY A 160 3.16 10.59 19.13
CA GLY A 160 1.92 10.35 19.83
C GLY A 160 1.52 8.87 19.85
N TYR A 161 0.37 8.57 20.40
CA TYR A 161 -0.10 7.21 20.65
C TYR A 161 -1.41 6.92 19.93
N SER A 162 -1.51 5.74 19.34
CA SER A 162 -2.78 5.11 19.02
C SER A 162 -3.22 4.26 20.20
N PHE A 163 -4.50 4.27 20.54
CA PHE A 163 -5.00 3.52 21.68
C PHE A 163 -6.17 2.60 21.33
N ILE A 164 -6.26 1.51 22.05
CA ILE A 164 -7.43 0.62 22.12
C ILE A 164 -7.74 0.42 23.59
N ILE A 165 -8.98 0.65 23.97
CA ILE A 165 -9.45 0.50 25.35
C ILE A 165 -10.70 -0.38 25.33
N GLY A 166 -10.72 -1.41 26.15
CA GLY A 166 -11.82 -2.36 26.29
C GLY A 166 -12.25 -2.55 27.74
N SER A 167 -13.51 -2.89 27.95
CA SER A 167 -14.06 -3.30 29.24
C SER A 167 -15.30 -4.18 29.05
N LYS A 168 -15.51 -5.14 29.94
CA LYS A 168 -16.77 -5.90 30.02
C LYS A 168 -17.83 -5.20 30.87
N ASN A 169 -17.41 -4.47 31.88
CA ASN A 169 -18.28 -4.01 32.97
C ASN A 169 -18.50 -2.49 32.95
N ALA A 170 -17.71 -1.73 32.15
CA ALA A 170 -17.76 -0.27 32.09
C ALA A 170 -17.89 0.25 30.68
N ASP A 171 -18.47 1.42 30.51
CA ASP A 171 -18.57 2.09 29.18
C ASP A 171 -17.27 2.77 28.80
N CYS A 172 -16.57 2.22 27.83
CA CYS A 172 -15.31 2.75 27.32
C CYS A 172 -15.44 4.15 26.67
N ASN A 173 -16.66 4.58 26.30
CA ASN A 173 -16.87 5.93 25.77
C ASN A 173 -16.61 7.00 26.84
N THR A 174 -16.75 6.69 28.13
CA THR A 174 -16.42 7.62 29.22
C THR A 174 -14.93 7.96 29.23
N VAL A 175 -14.07 6.95 29.06
CA VAL A 175 -12.61 7.13 28.98
C VAL A 175 -12.24 7.83 27.68
N ALA A 176 -12.84 7.47 26.56
CA ALA A 176 -12.61 8.15 25.28
C ALA A 176 -13.01 9.63 25.34
N ALA A 177 -14.10 9.97 26.03
CA ALA A 177 -14.51 11.36 26.25
C ALA A 177 -13.51 12.12 27.15
N ALA A 178 -13.02 11.48 28.21
CA ALA A 178 -12.01 12.05 29.10
C ALA A 178 -10.70 12.34 28.34
N LEU A 179 -10.20 11.38 27.54
CA LEU A 179 -9.02 11.57 26.71
C LEU A 179 -9.22 12.69 25.68
N ARG A 180 -10.41 12.77 25.08
CA ARG A 180 -10.73 13.85 24.12
C ARG A 180 -10.72 15.21 24.81
N ASN A 181 -11.34 15.33 25.97
CA ASN A 181 -11.48 16.61 26.68
C ASN A 181 -10.17 17.09 27.29
N LYS A 182 -9.34 16.16 27.82
CA LYS A 182 -8.09 16.53 28.49
C LYS A 182 -6.91 16.63 27.52
N LEU A 183 -6.79 15.70 26.59
CA LEU A 183 -5.60 15.53 25.75
C LEU A 183 -5.90 15.72 24.25
N GLY A 184 -7.11 16.13 23.88
CA GLY A 184 -7.48 16.34 22.48
C GLY A 184 -7.50 15.06 21.63
N ALA A 185 -7.67 13.89 22.24
CA ALA A 185 -7.70 12.60 21.56
C ALA A 185 -8.80 12.55 20.50
N ARG A 186 -8.54 11.82 19.41
CA ARG A 186 -9.50 11.56 18.34
C ARG A 186 -9.78 10.07 18.26
N GLY A 187 -11.04 9.71 18.23
CA GLY A 187 -11.46 8.31 18.14
C GLY A 187 -12.84 8.09 18.74
N GLY A 188 -13.22 6.83 18.85
CA GLY A 188 -14.50 6.40 19.38
C GLY A 188 -14.72 4.91 19.13
N GLY A 189 -15.91 4.43 19.45
CA GLY A 189 -16.24 3.02 19.25
C GLY A 189 -17.57 2.66 19.90
N LYS A 190 -17.67 1.41 20.33
CA LYS A 190 -18.80 0.88 21.06
C LYS A 190 -18.53 0.95 22.58
N PRO A 191 -19.55 0.89 23.45
CA PRO A 191 -19.36 0.88 24.91
C PRO A 191 -18.33 -0.15 25.40
N VAL A 192 -18.26 -1.30 24.77
CA VAL A 192 -17.34 -2.40 25.15
C VAL A 192 -15.91 -2.19 24.67
N MET A 193 -15.69 -1.36 23.62
CA MET A 193 -14.36 -1.10 23.08
C MET A 193 -14.32 0.18 22.25
N VAL A 194 -13.34 1.03 22.54
CA VAL A 194 -13.04 2.25 21.79
C VAL A 194 -11.60 2.22 21.27
N GLN A 195 -11.36 2.93 20.20
CA GLN A 195 -10.02 3.10 19.64
C GLN A 195 -9.84 4.52 19.12
N GLY A 196 -8.60 4.97 19.07
CA GLY A 196 -8.30 6.31 18.59
C GLY A 196 -6.83 6.62 18.61
N SER A 197 -6.52 7.91 18.53
CA SER A 197 -5.17 8.44 18.65
C SER A 197 -5.16 9.68 19.55
N VAL A 198 -4.03 9.88 20.20
CA VAL A 198 -3.76 11.04 21.04
C VAL A 198 -2.32 11.51 20.83
N LYS A 199 -2.13 12.82 20.79
CA LYS A 199 -0.80 13.42 20.73
C LYS A 199 -0.49 13.99 22.10
N ALA A 200 0.07 13.17 22.96
CA ALA A 200 0.41 13.47 24.35
C ALA A 200 1.63 12.63 24.74
N GLU A 201 2.30 12.97 25.80
CA GLU A 201 3.38 12.17 26.38
C GLU A 201 2.80 11.07 27.26
N LYS A 202 3.58 10.01 27.47
CA LYS A 202 3.17 8.87 28.33
C LYS A 202 2.93 9.30 29.79
N SER A 203 3.55 10.39 30.22
CA SER A 203 3.45 10.96 31.57
C SER A 203 2.14 11.73 31.84
N GLU A 204 1.44 12.13 30.78
CA GLU A 204 0.16 12.85 30.84
C GLU A 204 -1.04 11.91 30.93
#